data_d69dd2435caf7b56cec019b6e2eda87e
#
_entry.id   d69dd2435caf7b56cec019b6e2eda87e
#
_cell.length_a   1.000
_cell.length_b   1.000
_cell.length_c   1.000
_cell.angle_alpha   90.00
_cell.angle_beta   90.00
_cell.angle_gamma   90.00
#
_symmetry.space_group_name_H-M   'P 1'
#
loop_
_entity.id
_entity.type
_entity.pdbx_description
1 polymer ?
#
loop_
_entity_poly.entity_id
_entity_poly.type
_entity_poly.pdbx_seq_one_letter_code
_entity_poly.pdbx_strand_id
1 'polypeptide(L)'
;MARALTPQDAHALMNMLVHQATGQDQIQVTDTSSFVSAGETVLATGLENTMNALSIIVGRTLIAVRPYQAKLQIINALNTDLYTSRLRKISFYTRDVQAAGDWNTDLYAENLKDGIDNGAHGTAPAASLPSMWEQNQGIPLEMNFAGQSVWDDSNTVYLNQLKVAFRDEASFNKFMAGIVTEKANDHASVKEAWNRSILLNRMAGQYDLAAAVPESSINMTSRFNQYYGTSYTTQDLLTTYLDQFLAFFISEFKIISDKLENRTNLYHWAPSKPGHILARHTPKSRQRAIMFTPLFTRAKAQVLPGIFNPQYLNVDQFEGVTYWQSNKPGDEMKIKVKPAIVNTSDPSSQTVGADVELDYVLGCLYDVDAIMTDFQYESAMATPIEARKRYYNMWYHWSKNQISDYTENFILFYMAD
;
A
#
# COMPACT_ATOMS: atom_id res chain seq x y z
N MET A 1 -18.15 -12.80 -4.95
CA MET A 1 -19.37 -12.52 -5.75
C MET A 1 -20.26 -11.62 -4.93
N ALA A 2 -20.61 -10.45 -5.44
CA ALA A 2 -21.63 -9.62 -4.81
C ALA A 2 -22.96 -10.38 -4.78
N ARG A 3 -23.52 -10.56 -3.60
CA ARG A 3 -24.83 -11.19 -3.43
C ARG A 3 -25.90 -10.17 -3.83
N ALA A 4 -26.85 -10.55 -4.68
CA ALA A 4 -28.02 -9.73 -4.95
C ALA A 4 -28.81 -9.48 -3.65
N LEU A 5 -29.30 -8.26 -3.47
CA LEU A 5 -30.14 -7.92 -2.31
C LEU A 5 -31.41 -8.77 -2.31
N THR A 6 -31.68 -9.40 -1.18
CA THR A 6 -32.88 -10.22 -0.97
C THR A 6 -34.01 -9.38 -0.35
N PRO A 7 -35.28 -9.85 -0.37
CA PRO A 7 -36.37 -9.18 0.35
C PRO A 7 -36.07 -8.98 1.85
N GLN A 8 -35.37 -9.94 2.46
CA GLN A 8 -34.94 -9.84 3.87
C GLN A 8 -33.93 -8.72 4.09
N ASP A 9 -33.01 -8.51 3.15
CA ASP A 9 -32.09 -7.39 3.20
C ASP A 9 -32.85 -6.04 3.10
N ALA A 10 -33.90 -5.98 2.24
CA ALA A 10 -34.77 -4.81 2.14
C ALA A 10 -35.52 -4.53 3.45
N HIS A 11 -36.03 -5.57 4.11
CA HIS A 11 -36.68 -5.43 5.42
C HIS A 11 -35.70 -4.89 6.47
N ALA A 12 -34.47 -5.42 6.52
CA ALA A 12 -33.44 -4.98 7.43
C ALA A 12 -33.06 -3.49 7.18
N LEU A 13 -32.88 -3.12 5.93
CA LEU A 13 -32.59 -1.73 5.54
C LEU A 13 -33.73 -0.78 5.89
N MET A 14 -34.98 -1.21 5.67
CA MET A 14 -36.15 -0.41 6.01
C MET A 14 -36.27 -0.22 7.53
N ASN A 15 -36.00 -1.27 8.33
CA ASN A 15 -35.99 -1.15 9.79
C ASN A 15 -34.92 -0.16 10.26
N MET A 16 -33.72 -0.19 9.68
CA MET A 16 -32.68 0.81 9.95
C MET A 16 -33.12 2.22 9.55
N LEU A 17 -33.83 2.37 8.43
CA LEU A 17 -34.33 3.65 7.95
C LEU A 17 -35.38 4.22 8.89
N VAL A 18 -36.35 3.39 9.37
CA VAL A 18 -37.33 3.78 10.37
C VAL A 18 -36.66 4.26 11.65
N HIS A 19 -35.70 3.49 12.16
CA HIS A 19 -34.96 3.87 13.36
C HIS A 19 -34.23 5.21 13.21
N GLN A 20 -33.53 5.43 12.09
CA GLN A 20 -32.80 6.66 11.83
C GLN A 20 -33.72 7.88 11.60
N ALA A 21 -34.90 7.66 10.98
CA ALA A 21 -35.82 8.76 10.68
C ALA A 21 -36.73 9.13 11.88
N THR A 22 -37.11 8.14 12.70
CA THR A 22 -38.08 8.35 13.79
C THR A 22 -37.47 8.31 15.19
N GLY A 23 -36.26 7.77 15.33
CA GLY A 23 -35.62 7.50 16.63
C GLY A 23 -36.28 6.36 17.45
N GLN A 24 -37.18 5.58 16.86
CA GLN A 24 -37.94 4.55 17.54
C GLN A 24 -37.95 3.24 16.74
N ASP A 25 -37.90 2.11 17.43
CA ASP A 25 -37.95 0.76 16.85
C ASP A 25 -39.39 0.16 16.85
N GLN A 26 -40.41 1.01 16.82
CA GLN A 26 -41.82 0.56 17.00
C GLN A 26 -42.38 -0.18 15.79
N ILE A 27 -41.84 -0.05 14.62
CA ILE A 27 -42.29 -0.71 13.40
C ILE A 27 -41.24 -1.71 12.97
N GLN A 28 -41.57 -3.01 13.08
CA GLN A 28 -40.76 -4.07 12.51
C GLN A 28 -41.35 -4.52 11.17
N VAL A 29 -40.52 -4.39 10.13
CA VAL A 29 -40.91 -4.81 8.77
C VAL A 29 -40.64 -6.28 8.61
N THR A 30 -41.73 -7.05 8.40
CA THR A 30 -41.66 -8.50 8.21
C THR A 30 -42.28 -8.98 6.90
N ASP A 31 -43.11 -8.15 6.27
CA ASP A 31 -43.81 -8.43 5.02
C ASP A 31 -43.97 -7.18 4.15
N THR A 32 -44.51 -7.34 2.94
CA THR A 32 -44.73 -6.24 2.01
C THR A 32 -45.70 -5.17 2.54
N SER A 33 -46.69 -5.56 3.33
CA SER A 33 -47.65 -4.62 3.89
C SER A 33 -46.99 -3.73 4.96
N SER A 34 -46.24 -4.31 5.86
CA SER A 34 -45.47 -3.59 6.87
C SER A 34 -44.35 -2.75 6.24
N PHE A 35 -43.77 -3.22 5.10
CA PHE A 35 -42.77 -2.46 4.34
C PHE A 35 -43.36 -1.15 3.78
N VAL A 36 -44.53 -1.21 3.16
CA VAL A 36 -45.21 -0.01 2.62
C VAL A 36 -45.57 0.96 3.73
N SER A 37 -46.16 0.45 4.84
CA SER A 37 -46.53 1.28 5.99
C SER A 37 -45.34 1.93 6.66
N ALA A 38 -44.23 1.22 6.74
CA ALA A 38 -42.96 1.77 7.23
C ALA A 38 -42.44 2.86 6.30
N GLY A 39 -42.50 2.66 4.99
CA GLY A 39 -42.13 3.66 3.99
C GLY A 39 -42.98 4.94 4.07
N GLU A 40 -44.30 4.81 4.24
CA GLU A 40 -45.21 5.94 4.45
C GLU A 40 -44.89 6.67 5.76
N THR A 41 -44.61 5.96 6.83
CA THR A 41 -44.24 6.57 8.11
C THR A 41 -42.94 7.34 8.01
N VAL A 42 -41.92 6.78 7.38
CA VAL A 42 -40.64 7.46 7.13
C VAL A 42 -40.84 8.71 6.31
N LEU A 43 -41.63 8.65 5.24
CA LEU A 43 -41.96 9.86 4.43
C LEU A 43 -42.76 10.88 5.20
N ALA A 44 -43.59 10.48 6.17
CA ALA A 44 -44.39 11.37 7.03
C ALA A 44 -43.53 12.12 8.06
N THR A 45 -42.35 11.62 8.46
CA THR A 45 -41.45 12.35 9.37
C THR A 45 -40.80 13.58 8.77
N GLY A 46 -41.04 13.80 7.49
CA GLY A 46 -40.49 14.91 6.73
C GLY A 46 -39.38 14.46 5.79
N LEU A 47 -39.38 15.08 4.64
CA LEU A 47 -38.52 14.65 3.53
C LEU A 47 -37.04 14.82 3.85
N GLU A 48 -36.69 15.85 4.62
CA GLU A 48 -35.31 16.13 5.04
C GLU A 48 -34.77 15.04 5.99
N ASN A 49 -35.58 14.61 6.98
CA ASN A 49 -35.20 13.55 7.89
C ASN A 49 -35.05 12.21 7.15
N THR A 50 -35.97 11.91 6.23
CA THR A 50 -35.89 10.71 5.37
C THR A 50 -34.59 10.69 4.54
N MET A 51 -34.21 11.85 3.99
CA MET A 51 -33.00 11.96 3.18
C MET A 51 -31.71 11.81 3.98
N ASN A 52 -31.67 12.42 5.16
CA ASN A 52 -30.52 12.29 6.05
C ASN A 52 -30.36 10.82 6.51
N ALA A 53 -31.47 10.17 6.90
CA ALA A 53 -31.46 8.77 7.28
C ALA A 53 -31.01 7.86 6.13
N LEU A 54 -31.52 8.09 4.93
CA LEU A 54 -31.12 7.33 3.73
C LEU A 54 -29.64 7.54 3.39
N SER A 55 -29.14 8.78 3.48
CA SER A 55 -27.74 9.11 3.26
C SER A 55 -26.81 8.34 4.23
N ILE A 56 -27.16 8.30 5.51
CA ILE A 56 -26.40 7.56 6.53
C ILE A 56 -26.40 6.06 6.25
N ILE A 57 -27.55 5.50 5.87
CA ILE A 57 -27.67 4.07 5.56
C ILE A 57 -26.87 3.70 4.32
N VAL A 58 -26.98 4.50 3.25
CA VAL A 58 -26.22 4.29 2.02
C VAL A 58 -24.71 4.37 2.31
N GLY A 59 -24.26 5.38 3.06
CA GLY A 59 -22.86 5.50 3.45
C GLY A 59 -22.34 4.26 4.23
N ARG A 60 -23.12 3.79 5.21
CA ARG A 60 -22.78 2.57 5.97
C ARG A 60 -22.79 1.31 5.12
N THR A 61 -23.71 1.21 4.17
CA THR A 61 -23.80 0.06 3.26
C THR A 61 -22.65 0.04 2.26
N LEU A 62 -22.19 1.19 1.79
CA LEU A 62 -21.00 1.31 0.95
C LEU A 62 -19.75 0.76 1.62
N ILE A 63 -19.59 0.96 2.92
CA ILE A 63 -18.47 0.41 3.71
C ILE A 63 -18.57 -1.11 3.85
N ALA A 64 -19.79 -1.65 3.97
CA ALA A 64 -20.05 -3.08 4.19
C ALA A 64 -20.02 -3.92 2.91
N VAL A 65 -20.42 -3.37 1.77
CA VAL A 65 -20.54 -4.08 0.49
C VAL A 65 -19.36 -3.77 -0.41
N ARG A 66 -18.60 -4.81 -0.77
CA ARG A 66 -17.48 -4.70 -1.73
C ARG A 66 -17.77 -5.55 -2.97
N PRO A 67 -18.59 -5.10 -3.95
CA PRO A 67 -18.89 -5.89 -5.14
C PRO A 67 -17.72 -6.00 -6.12
N TYR A 68 -16.89 -4.98 -6.22
CA TYR A 68 -15.66 -4.98 -7.01
C TYR A 68 -14.48 -5.43 -6.14
N GLN A 69 -13.73 -6.40 -6.63
CA GLN A 69 -12.48 -6.81 -5.98
C GLN A 69 -11.34 -5.90 -6.49
N ALA A 70 -11.08 -4.84 -5.75
CA ALA A 70 -9.95 -3.97 -6.03
C ALA A 70 -8.64 -4.77 -6.00
N LYS A 71 -7.72 -4.43 -6.90
CA LYS A 71 -6.34 -4.91 -6.88
C LYS A 71 -5.51 -4.10 -5.87
N LEU A 72 -4.28 -4.57 -5.62
CA LEU A 72 -3.35 -3.92 -4.70
C LEU A 72 -3.86 -3.85 -3.24
N GLN A 73 -4.59 -4.89 -2.83
CA GLN A 73 -5.07 -5.01 -1.45
C GLN A 73 -3.96 -5.39 -0.46
N ILE A 74 -2.84 -5.89 -0.98
CA ILE A 74 -1.65 -6.23 -0.20
C ILE A 74 -0.96 -4.99 0.41
N ILE A 75 -1.23 -3.79 -0.12
CA ILE A 75 -0.75 -2.55 0.45
C ILE A 75 -1.48 -2.31 1.77
N ASN A 76 -0.69 -2.13 2.83
CA ASN A 76 -1.22 -1.99 4.18
C ASN A 76 -2.14 -0.77 4.28
N ALA A 77 -3.38 -0.99 4.74
CA ALA A 77 -4.34 0.07 4.99
C ALA A 77 -4.37 0.38 6.50
N LEU A 78 -4.02 1.59 6.85
CA LEU A 78 -4.21 2.14 8.19
C LEU A 78 -5.58 2.82 8.25
N ASN A 79 -6.19 2.81 9.42
CA ASN A 79 -7.39 3.59 9.73
C ASN A 79 -7.09 4.40 10.98
N THR A 80 -6.50 5.58 10.81
CA THR A 80 -6.26 6.48 11.91
C THR A 80 -7.47 7.39 12.13
N ASP A 81 -7.63 7.89 13.35
CA ASP A 81 -8.72 8.79 13.67
C ASP A 81 -8.54 10.16 13.02
N LEU A 82 -9.66 10.83 12.77
CA LEU A 82 -9.75 12.17 12.15
C LEU A 82 -8.82 13.21 12.81
N TYR A 83 -8.53 13.06 14.07
CA TYR A 83 -7.71 14.00 14.85
C TYR A 83 -6.21 13.84 14.62
N THR A 84 -5.78 12.78 13.91
CA THR A 84 -4.36 12.51 13.65
C THR A 84 -3.96 13.13 12.32
N SER A 85 -3.60 14.40 12.32
CA SER A 85 -3.11 15.09 11.11
C SER A 85 -1.70 14.66 10.70
N ARG A 86 -1.01 13.89 11.55
CA ARG A 86 0.41 13.55 11.40
C ARG A 86 0.71 12.20 12.03
N LEU A 87 1.21 11.26 11.21
CA LEU A 87 1.76 10.00 11.70
C LEU A 87 3.24 10.18 12.02
N ARG A 88 3.65 9.73 13.21
CA ARG A 88 5.02 9.82 13.68
C ARG A 88 5.62 8.43 13.80
N LYS A 89 6.77 8.21 13.16
CA LYS A 89 7.57 7.00 13.28
C LYS A 89 8.90 7.32 13.93
N ILE A 90 9.26 6.55 14.95
CA ILE A 90 10.54 6.68 15.65
C ILE A 90 11.35 5.41 15.42
N SER A 91 12.56 5.54 14.91
CA SER A 91 13.53 4.49 14.71
C SER A 91 14.82 4.85 15.45
N PHE A 92 15.66 3.86 15.71
CA PHE A 92 16.95 4.11 16.36
C PHE A 92 18.09 3.63 15.48
N TYR A 93 19.12 4.45 15.38
CA TYR A 93 20.37 4.04 14.76
C TYR A 93 21.07 3.01 15.63
N THR A 94 21.71 2.05 14.99
CA THR A 94 22.56 1.06 15.64
C THR A 94 23.98 1.60 15.71
N ARG A 95 24.61 1.47 16.85
CA ARG A 95 26.04 1.68 17.02
C ARG A 95 26.77 0.35 16.94
N ASP A 96 27.98 0.34 16.40
CA ASP A 96 28.83 -0.85 16.44
C ASP A 96 29.16 -1.21 17.89
N VAL A 97 29.20 -2.51 18.15
CA VAL A 97 29.60 -3.03 19.46
C VAL A 97 31.10 -2.73 19.62
N GLN A 98 31.46 -2.05 20.69
CA GLN A 98 32.85 -1.79 21.01
C GLN A 98 33.45 -3.01 21.73
N ALA A 99 34.71 -3.30 21.42
CA ALA A 99 35.46 -4.28 22.20
C ALA A 99 35.49 -3.87 23.67
N ALA A 100 35.34 -4.83 24.55
CA ALA A 100 35.53 -4.59 25.99
C ALA A 100 36.95 -4.05 26.20
N GLY A 101 37.05 -2.94 26.93
CA GLY A 101 38.36 -2.31 27.20
C GLY A 101 39.32 -3.28 27.89
N ASP A 102 40.47 -3.01 27.83
CA ASP A 102 41.81 -3.41 28.27
C ASP A 102 42.05 -4.62 29.19
N TRP A 103 41.06 -5.27 29.79
CA TRP A 103 41.33 -6.47 30.58
C TRP A 103 42.00 -7.59 29.78
N ASN A 104 41.95 -7.53 28.46
CA ASN A 104 42.50 -8.51 27.58
C ASN A 104 43.13 -7.90 26.31
N THR A 105 43.64 -6.69 26.41
CA THR A 105 44.19 -5.92 25.29
C THR A 105 45.33 -6.67 24.61
N ASP A 106 46.21 -7.30 25.36
CA ASP A 106 47.35 -8.02 24.81
C ASP A 106 46.92 -9.28 24.05
N LEU A 107 45.95 -10.03 24.60
CA LEU A 107 45.41 -11.19 23.94
C LEU A 107 44.65 -10.85 22.63
N TYR A 108 43.92 -9.75 22.70
CA TYR A 108 43.18 -9.26 21.53
C TYR A 108 44.13 -8.74 20.46
N ALA A 109 45.13 -7.96 20.85
CA ALA A 109 46.17 -7.49 19.95
C ALA A 109 46.97 -8.66 19.34
N GLU A 110 47.20 -9.68 20.12
CA GLU A 110 47.89 -10.87 19.64
C GLU A 110 47.10 -11.69 18.63
N ASN A 111 45.80 -11.78 18.76
CA ASN A 111 44.92 -12.39 17.79
C ASN A 111 44.82 -11.62 16.46
N LEU A 112 45.04 -10.32 16.49
CA LEU A 112 45.04 -9.44 15.29
C LEU A 112 46.45 -9.30 14.67
N LYS A 113 47.43 -9.85 15.32
CA LYS A 113 48.84 -9.65 15.05
C LYS A 113 49.29 -10.08 13.66
N ASP A 114 48.75 -11.17 13.15
CA ASP A 114 49.23 -11.82 11.93
C ASP A 114 49.16 -10.93 10.69
N GLY A 115 48.28 -9.97 10.65
CA GLY A 115 48.15 -9.05 9.55
C GLY A 115 48.60 -7.61 9.86
N ILE A 116 48.80 -7.31 11.14
CA ILE A 116 48.87 -5.91 11.59
C ILE A 116 50.05 -5.70 12.57
N ASP A 117 50.85 -6.70 12.78
CA ASP A 117 51.96 -6.57 13.72
C ASP A 117 53.07 -5.66 13.15
N ASN A 118 52.85 -4.40 13.36
CA ASN A 118 53.80 -3.33 13.09
C ASN A 118 54.35 -2.70 14.38
N GLY A 119 54.29 -3.43 15.47
CA GLY A 119 54.73 -2.96 16.79
C GLY A 119 53.72 -2.06 17.51
N ALA A 120 52.48 -2.02 17.03
CA ALA A 120 51.45 -1.13 17.55
C ALA A 120 50.51 -1.79 18.58
N HIS A 121 50.76 -3.06 18.95
CA HIS A 121 49.94 -3.66 19.99
C HIS A 121 50.06 -2.94 21.31
N GLY A 122 48.96 -2.71 21.95
CA GLY A 122 48.88 -2.03 23.21
C GLY A 122 49.23 -0.54 23.18
N THR A 123 49.50 0.01 21.99
CA THR A 123 49.78 1.45 21.83
C THR A 123 48.59 2.24 21.27
N ALA A 124 47.40 1.63 21.27
CA ALA A 124 46.20 2.43 21.06
C ALA A 124 46.22 3.61 22.07
N PRO A 125 46.14 4.87 21.59
CA PRO A 125 46.14 6.01 22.50
C PRO A 125 45.04 5.80 23.55
N ALA A 126 45.34 6.07 24.82
CA ALA A 126 44.34 5.94 25.90
C ALA A 126 43.02 6.70 25.61
N ALA A 127 43.07 7.66 24.72
CA ALA A 127 41.89 8.37 24.20
C ALA A 127 40.99 7.53 23.28
N SER A 128 41.39 6.34 22.79
CA SER A 128 40.58 5.46 21.95
C SER A 128 39.92 4.32 22.75
N LEU A 129 40.24 4.19 24.03
CA LEU A 129 39.63 3.19 24.92
C LEU A 129 38.29 3.68 25.43
N PRO A 130 37.24 2.82 25.43
CA PRO A 130 35.95 3.19 25.98
C PRO A 130 36.08 3.50 27.46
N SER A 131 35.64 4.69 27.87
CA SER A 131 35.61 5.07 29.31
C SER A 131 34.31 4.54 29.92
N MET A 132 34.41 4.07 31.20
CA MET A 132 33.22 3.70 31.97
C MET A 132 32.24 4.88 32.17
N TRP A 133 32.69 6.09 31.94
CA TRP A 133 31.89 7.32 32.01
C TRP A 133 31.39 7.79 30.64
N GLU A 134 31.70 7.07 29.59
CA GLU A 134 31.23 7.40 28.23
C GLU A 134 29.72 7.25 28.16
N GLN A 135 29.04 8.31 27.71
CA GLN A 135 27.59 8.31 27.54
C GLN A 135 27.23 7.85 26.12
N ASN A 136 26.65 6.67 26.01
CA ASN A 136 26.19 6.10 24.77
C ASN A 136 24.68 6.25 24.67
N GLN A 137 24.20 7.42 24.25
CA GLN A 137 22.79 7.62 24.01
C GLN A 137 22.36 7.02 22.65
N GLY A 138 21.22 6.33 22.64
CA GLY A 138 20.59 5.92 21.40
C GLY A 138 20.20 7.15 20.57
N ILE A 139 20.58 7.18 19.29
CA ILE A 139 20.23 8.27 18.39
C ILE A 139 18.89 7.94 17.73
N PRO A 140 17.80 8.68 18.02
CA PRO A 140 16.53 8.48 17.37
C PRO A 140 16.53 9.09 15.96
N LEU A 141 15.86 8.43 15.04
CA LEU A 141 15.42 8.97 13.77
C LEU A 141 13.91 9.13 13.85
N GLU A 142 13.45 10.37 13.82
CA GLU A 142 12.03 10.69 13.76
C GLU A 142 11.62 10.99 12.33
N MET A 143 10.59 10.29 11.87
CA MET A 143 9.94 10.56 10.58
C MET A 143 8.49 10.93 10.82
N ASN A 144 8.06 11.98 10.15
CA ASN A 144 6.69 12.48 10.24
C ASN A 144 6.04 12.44 8.87
N PHE A 145 4.92 11.73 8.77
CA PHE A 145 4.13 11.65 7.57
C PHE A 145 2.89 12.53 7.73
N ALA A 146 2.79 13.55 6.88
CA ALA A 146 1.68 14.48 6.84
C ALA A 146 1.33 14.75 5.38
N GLY A 147 0.13 15.25 5.11
CA GLY A 147 -0.29 15.54 3.74
C GLY A 147 -1.65 14.93 3.43
N GLN A 148 -2.60 15.18 4.31
CA GLN A 148 -3.97 14.77 4.12
C GLN A 148 -4.55 15.32 2.81
N SER A 149 -5.15 14.46 2.02
CA SER A 149 -5.88 14.80 0.80
C SER A 149 -7.36 14.48 1.00
N VAL A 150 -8.21 15.47 0.83
CA VAL A 150 -9.67 15.31 0.93
C VAL A 150 -10.24 15.13 -0.46
N TRP A 151 -11.12 14.17 -0.60
CA TRP A 151 -11.85 13.84 -1.82
C TRP A 151 -13.35 13.84 -1.55
N ASP A 152 -14.12 14.25 -2.52
CA ASP A 152 -15.56 14.23 -2.47
C ASP A 152 -16.14 13.60 -3.73
N ASP A 153 -17.27 12.94 -3.56
CA ASP A 153 -18.09 12.40 -4.64
C ASP A 153 -19.56 12.67 -4.32
N SER A 154 -20.38 12.79 -5.34
CA SER A 154 -21.80 13.09 -5.15
C SER A 154 -22.70 12.17 -5.96
N ASN A 155 -23.89 11.95 -5.44
CA ASN A 155 -24.96 11.28 -6.14
C ASN A 155 -26.27 12.07 -6.02
N THR A 156 -26.95 12.29 -7.14
CA THR A 156 -28.23 13.02 -7.17
C THR A 156 -29.40 12.04 -7.18
N VAL A 157 -30.29 12.20 -6.23
CA VAL A 157 -31.51 11.39 -6.11
C VAL A 157 -32.74 12.26 -6.30
N TYR A 158 -33.58 11.86 -7.23
CA TYR A 158 -34.86 12.54 -7.47
C TYR A 158 -35.97 12.00 -6.58
N LEU A 159 -36.78 12.89 -6.03
CA LEU A 159 -37.90 12.55 -5.14
C LEU A 159 -38.83 11.49 -5.75
N ASN A 160 -39.09 11.58 -7.05
CA ASN A 160 -39.94 10.62 -7.74
C ASN A 160 -39.34 9.20 -7.76
N GLN A 161 -38.01 9.08 -7.87
CA GLN A 161 -37.32 7.79 -7.81
C GLN A 161 -37.49 7.17 -6.42
N LEU A 162 -37.35 8.00 -5.37
CA LEU A 162 -37.54 7.53 -4.00
C LEU A 162 -38.96 7.08 -3.72
N LYS A 163 -39.98 7.83 -4.17
CA LYS A 163 -41.39 7.42 -4.04
C LYS A 163 -41.71 6.11 -4.77
N VAL A 164 -41.12 5.90 -5.95
CA VAL A 164 -41.27 4.65 -6.68
C VAL A 164 -40.55 3.50 -5.98
N ALA A 165 -39.38 3.77 -5.38
CA ALA A 165 -38.62 2.77 -4.61
C ALA A 165 -39.39 2.27 -3.39
N PHE A 166 -40.14 3.12 -2.70
CA PHE A 166 -40.95 2.71 -1.53
C PHE A 166 -42.29 2.05 -1.89
N ARG A 167 -42.58 1.86 -3.17
CA ARG A 167 -43.83 1.20 -3.60
C ARG A 167 -43.88 -0.29 -3.30
N ASP A 168 -42.74 -0.98 -3.42
CA ASP A 168 -42.62 -2.39 -3.14
C ASP A 168 -41.14 -2.75 -2.87
N GLU A 169 -40.90 -3.89 -2.22
CA GLU A 169 -39.59 -4.39 -1.84
C GLU A 169 -38.65 -4.60 -3.04
N ALA A 170 -39.19 -5.07 -4.18
CA ALA A 170 -38.39 -5.32 -5.37
C ALA A 170 -37.89 -4.01 -6.01
N SER A 171 -38.73 -2.97 -6.02
CA SER A 171 -38.36 -1.64 -6.48
C SER A 171 -37.35 -0.98 -5.56
N PHE A 172 -37.50 -1.14 -4.22
CA PHE A 172 -36.54 -0.67 -3.24
C PHE A 172 -35.18 -1.35 -3.40
N ASN A 173 -35.17 -2.66 -3.54
CA ASN A 173 -33.93 -3.41 -3.76
C ASN A 173 -33.22 -3.00 -5.04
N LYS A 174 -33.93 -2.76 -6.14
CA LYS A 174 -33.34 -2.26 -7.39
C LYS A 174 -32.76 -0.86 -7.23
N PHE A 175 -33.46 0.01 -6.51
CA PHE A 175 -33.01 1.37 -6.23
C PHE A 175 -31.74 1.35 -5.38
N MET A 176 -31.75 0.60 -4.28
CA MET A 176 -30.59 0.46 -3.39
C MET A 176 -29.42 -0.22 -4.10
N ALA A 177 -29.66 -1.28 -4.87
CA ALA A 177 -28.60 -1.94 -5.63
C ALA A 177 -27.98 -1.01 -6.67
N GLY A 178 -28.77 -0.17 -7.36
CA GLY A 178 -28.26 0.80 -8.31
C GLY A 178 -27.33 1.82 -7.67
N ILE A 179 -27.76 2.42 -6.55
CA ILE A 179 -26.98 3.46 -5.86
C ILE A 179 -25.78 2.84 -5.11
N VAL A 180 -26.02 1.80 -4.29
CA VAL A 180 -25.00 1.25 -3.41
C VAL A 180 -23.93 0.50 -4.20
N THR A 181 -24.32 -0.32 -5.18
CA THR A 181 -23.37 -1.12 -5.96
C THR A 181 -22.50 -0.23 -6.85
N GLU A 182 -23.09 0.75 -7.52
CA GLU A 182 -22.36 1.69 -8.37
C GLU A 182 -21.34 2.47 -7.56
N LYS A 183 -21.77 3.07 -6.44
CA LYS A 183 -20.88 3.84 -5.56
C LYS A 183 -19.82 2.97 -4.89
N ALA A 184 -20.14 1.75 -4.51
CA ALA A 184 -19.16 0.83 -3.97
C ALA A 184 -18.08 0.47 -5.01
N ASN A 185 -18.46 0.29 -6.28
CA ASN A 185 -17.52 0.04 -7.37
C ASN A 185 -16.63 1.25 -7.64
N ASP A 186 -17.21 2.44 -7.71
CA ASP A 186 -16.48 3.69 -7.90
C ASP A 186 -15.45 3.89 -6.77
N HIS A 187 -15.90 3.72 -5.53
CA HIS A 187 -15.04 3.85 -4.35
C HIS A 187 -13.90 2.82 -4.33
N ALA A 188 -14.20 1.56 -4.66
CA ALA A 188 -13.18 0.50 -4.77
C ALA A 188 -12.15 0.83 -5.88
N SER A 189 -12.61 1.34 -7.02
CA SER A 189 -11.74 1.76 -8.13
C SER A 189 -10.84 2.94 -7.76
N VAL A 190 -11.38 3.92 -7.02
CA VAL A 190 -10.61 5.07 -6.54
C VAL A 190 -9.57 4.62 -5.50
N LYS A 191 -9.91 3.74 -4.56
CA LYS A 191 -8.96 3.16 -3.60
C LYS A 191 -7.83 2.38 -4.31
N GLU A 192 -8.16 1.60 -5.34
CA GLU A 192 -7.15 0.94 -6.17
C GLU A 192 -6.24 1.93 -6.87
N ALA A 193 -6.79 2.99 -7.47
CA ALA A 193 -6.01 4.03 -8.13
C ALA A 193 -5.03 4.73 -7.16
N TRP A 194 -5.45 4.96 -5.92
CA TRP A 194 -4.58 5.52 -4.88
C TRP A 194 -3.45 4.56 -4.49
N ASN A 195 -3.77 3.28 -4.28
CA ASN A 195 -2.76 2.28 -3.97
C ASN A 195 -1.77 2.13 -5.13
N ARG A 196 -2.25 2.18 -6.36
CA ARG A 196 -1.40 2.16 -7.55
C ARG A 196 -0.51 3.40 -7.63
N SER A 197 -1.05 4.57 -7.36
CA SER A 197 -0.29 5.82 -7.37
C SER A 197 0.88 5.81 -6.38
N ILE A 198 0.65 5.39 -5.13
CA ILE A 198 1.74 5.33 -4.14
C ILE A 198 2.78 4.27 -4.50
N LEU A 199 2.34 3.11 -5.03
CA LEU A 199 3.24 2.06 -5.48
C LEU A 199 4.16 2.55 -6.61
N LEU A 200 3.58 3.19 -7.64
CA LEU A 200 4.34 3.74 -8.75
C LEU A 200 5.30 4.83 -8.32
N ASN A 201 4.85 5.72 -7.43
CA ASN A 201 5.71 6.75 -6.84
C ASN A 201 6.89 6.12 -6.10
N ARG A 202 6.65 5.06 -5.32
CA ARG A 202 7.70 4.36 -4.58
C ARG A 202 8.68 3.65 -5.52
N MET A 203 8.19 2.95 -6.55
CA MET A 203 9.02 2.29 -7.55
C MET A 203 9.93 3.29 -8.29
N ALA A 204 9.35 4.38 -8.80
CA ALA A 204 10.09 5.42 -9.48
C ALA A 204 11.08 6.12 -8.55
N GLY A 205 10.68 6.42 -7.31
CA GLY A 205 11.56 7.02 -6.31
C GLY A 205 12.71 6.11 -5.89
N GLN A 206 12.51 4.79 -5.87
CA GLN A 206 13.55 3.84 -5.57
C GLN A 206 14.58 3.77 -6.72
N TYR A 207 14.12 3.86 -7.96
CA TYR A 207 15.00 3.96 -9.13
C TYR A 207 15.81 5.26 -9.13
N ASP A 208 15.19 6.38 -8.83
CA ASP A 208 15.87 7.69 -8.74
C ASP A 208 16.93 7.73 -7.60
N LEU A 209 16.66 7.03 -6.50
CA LEU A 209 17.59 6.87 -5.38
C LEU A 209 18.62 5.75 -5.56
N ALA A 210 18.67 5.08 -6.73
CA ALA A 210 19.59 3.96 -6.97
C ALA A 210 21.07 4.33 -6.80
N ALA A 211 21.44 5.58 -7.01
CA ALA A 211 22.80 6.06 -6.76
C ALA A 211 23.17 6.03 -5.26
N ALA A 212 22.20 6.25 -4.36
CA ALA A 212 22.39 6.20 -2.92
C ALA A 212 22.20 4.79 -2.33
N VAL A 213 21.35 3.95 -2.97
CA VAL A 213 21.01 2.59 -2.53
C VAL A 213 20.99 1.64 -3.74
N PRO A 214 22.14 1.26 -4.30
CA PRO A 214 22.22 0.51 -5.57
C PRO A 214 21.50 -0.85 -5.54
N GLU A 215 21.56 -1.57 -4.41
CA GLU A 215 20.98 -2.90 -4.27
C GLU A 215 19.44 -2.89 -4.14
N SER A 216 18.82 -1.72 -4.07
CA SER A 216 17.37 -1.56 -3.97
C SER A 216 16.66 -1.43 -5.33
N SER A 217 17.42 -1.28 -6.41
CA SER A 217 16.90 -1.16 -7.78
C SER A 217 17.72 -2.05 -8.71
N ILE A 218 17.18 -3.22 -9.06
CA ILE A 218 17.94 -4.29 -9.70
C ILE A 218 17.56 -4.43 -11.17
N ASN A 219 18.54 -4.17 -12.05
CA ASN A 219 18.40 -4.47 -13.47
C ASN A 219 18.63 -5.97 -13.72
N MET A 220 17.54 -6.68 -14.02
CA MET A 220 17.57 -8.14 -14.20
C MET A 220 18.23 -8.56 -15.50
N THR A 221 18.23 -7.74 -16.56
CA THR A 221 18.97 -8.01 -17.80
C THR A 221 20.48 -8.04 -17.52
N SER A 222 20.98 -7.00 -16.88
CA SER A 222 22.39 -6.91 -16.52
C SER A 222 22.81 -8.05 -15.58
N ARG A 223 21.97 -8.37 -14.59
CA ARG A 223 22.25 -9.42 -13.60
C ARG A 223 22.28 -10.82 -14.23
N PHE A 224 21.36 -11.10 -15.17
CA PHE A 224 21.33 -12.32 -15.97
C PHE A 224 22.59 -12.47 -16.81
N ASN A 225 22.94 -11.44 -17.56
CA ASN A 225 24.11 -11.42 -18.42
C ASN A 225 25.42 -11.60 -17.62
N GLN A 226 25.51 -10.96 -16.46
CA GLN A 226 26.67 -11.14 -15.56
C GLN A 226 26.76 -12.58 -15.05
N TYR A 227 25.65 -13.19 -14.69
CA TYR A 227 25.64 -14.56 -14.14
C TYR A 227 26.00 -15.62 -15.18
N TYR A 228 25.46 -15.49 -16.41
CA TYR A 228 25.71 -16.47 -17.48
C TYR A 228 26.88 -16.12 -18.42
N GLY A 229 27.51 -14.97 -18.25
CA GLY A 229 28.57 -14.48 -19.13
C GLY A 229 28.06 -14.18 -20.54
N THR A 230 26.85 -13.70 -20.68
CA THR A 230 26.18 -13.38 -21.96
C THR A 230 26.02 -11.88 -22.15
N SER A 231 25.53 -11.46 -23.32
CA SER A 231 25.22 -10.07 -23.66
C SER A 231 23.86 -9.99 -24.38
N TYR A 232 22.86 -10.67 -23.86
CA TYR A 232 21.51 -10.63 -24.42
C TYR A 232 20.82 -9.30 -24.11
N THR A 233 20.04 -8.84 -25.09
CA THR A 233 19.16 -7.68 -24.89
C THR A 233 17.94 -8.05 -24.05
N THR A 234 17.29 -7.05 -23.48
CA THR A 234 16.00 -7.23 -22.79
C THR A 234 14.98 -7.93 -23.68
N GLN A 235 14.94 -7.57 -24.98
CA GLN A 235 14.03 -8.19 -25.93
C GLN A 235 14.36 -9.67 -26.18
N ASP A 236 15.62 -10.07 -26.24
CA ASP A 236 16.02 -11.47 -26.39
C ASP A 236 15.56 -12.29 -25.17
N LEU A 237 15.72 -11.76 -23.98
CA LEU A 237 15.29 -12.40 -22.73
C LEU A 237 13.76 -12.51 -22.61
N LEU A 238 13.01 -11.57 -23.15
CA LEU A 238 11.54 -11.57 -23.13
C LEU A 238 10.91 -12.42 -24.25
N THR A 239 11.69 -12.83 -25.23
CA THR A 239 11.18 -13.62 -26.39
C THR A 239 11.85 -14.99 -26.48
N THR A 240 13.12 -15.05 -26.84
CA THR A 240 13.85 -16.29 -27.16
C THR A 240 14.24 -17.07 -25.90
N TYR A 241 14.67 -16.39 -24.87
CA TYR A 241 15.20 -16.97 -23.64
C TYR A 241 14.28 -16.81 -22.42
N LEU A 242 12.98 -16.60 -22.65
CA LEU A 242 12.01 -16.29 -21.61
C LEU A 242 11.98 -17.33 -20.49
N ASP A 243 11.93 -18.62 -20.82
CA ASP A 243 11.86 -19.68 -19.80
C ASP A 243 13.11 -19.70 -18.93
N GLN A 244 14.30 -19.55 -19.54
CA GLN A 244 15.57 -19.50 -18.82
C GLN A 244 15.68 -18.24 -17.93
N PHE A 245 15.26 -17.11 -18.48
CA PHE A 245 15.21 -15.85 -17.74
C PHE A 245 14.28 -15.94 -16.53
N LEU A 246 13.08 -16.49 -16.69
CA LEU A 246 12.13 -16.61 -15.59
C LEU A 246 12.61 -17.58 -14.50
N ALA A 247 13.24 -18.68 -14.86
CA ALA A 247 13.86 -19.59 -13.89
C ALA A 247 14.96 -18.88 -13.08
N PHE A 248 15.81 -18.10 -13.75
CA PHE A 248 16.82 -17.25 -13.11
C PHE A 248 16.17 -16.19 -12.20
N PHE A 249 15.17 -15.48 -12.70
CA PHE A 249 14.48 -14.43 -11.93
C PHE A 249 13.89 -14.97 -10.63
N ILE A 250 13.25 -16.15 -10.66
CA ILE A 250 12.70 -16.79 -9.45
C ILE A 250 13.80 -17.10 -8.45
N SER A 251 14.93 -17.64 -8.92
CA SER A 251 16.05 -17.98 -8.04
C SER A 251 16.66 -16.74 -7.39
N GLU A 252 16.87 -15.67 -8.15
CA GLU A 252 17.36 -14.39 -7.65
C GLU A 252 16.38 -13.74 -6.68
N PHE A 253 15.09 -13.76 -7.01
CA PHE A 253 14.04 -13.25 -6.12
C PHE A 253 14.07 -13.96 -4.76
N LYS A 254 14.20 -15.30 -4.77
CA LYS A 254 14.29 -16.09 -3.54
C LYS A 254 15.55 -15.74 -2.74
N ILE A 255 16.70 -15.66 -3.40
CA ILE A 255 17.97 -15.28 -2.75
C ILE A 255 17.86 -13.91 -2.09
N ILE A 256 17.27 -12.94 -2.79
CA ILE A 256 17.07 -11.58 -2.26
C ILE A 256 16.09 -11.60 -1.08
N SER A 257 14.99 -12.35 -1.21
CA SER A 257 14.02 -12.52 -0.14
C SER A 257 14.67 -13.12 1.13
N ASP A 258 15.59 -14.10 0.98
CA ASP A 258 16.34 -14.66 2.11
C ASP A 258 17.36 -13.66 2.68
N LYS A 259 17.98 -12.84 1.83
CA LYS A 259 18.90 -11.77 2.28
C LYS A 259 18.19 -10.68 3.09
N LEU A 260 16.91 -10.39 2.81
CA LEU A 260 16.13 -9.40 3.56
C LEU A 260 15.85 -9.80 5.01
N GLU A 261 15.94 -11.10 5.35
CA GLU A 261 15.84 -11.54 6.74
C GLU A 261 17.04 -11.14 7.59
N ASN A 262 18.17 -10.88 6.93
CA ASN A 262 19.37 -10.43 7.61
C ASN A 262 19.31 -8.92 7.87
N ARG A 263 19.87 -8.53 9.01
CA ARG A 263 19.95 -7.12 9.38
C ARG A 263 21.00 -6.41 8.53
N THR A 264 20.56 -5.48 7.66
CA THR A 264 21.43 -4.80 6.69
C THR A 264 20.95 -3.37 6.43
N ASN A 265 21.79 -2.56 5.81
CA ASN A 265 21.48 -1.22 5.33
C ASN A 265 21.45 -1.12 3.78
N LEU A 266 21.46 -2.26 3.07
CA LEU A 266 21.64 -2.30 1.62
C LEU A 266 20.37 -2.01 0.82
N TYR A 267 19.18 -2.22 1.41
CA TYR A 267 17.90 -2.22 0.69
C TYR A 267 16.95 -1.09 1.08
N HIS A 268 17.43 -0.12 1.85
CA HIS A 268 16.68 1.07 2.24
C HIS A 268 17.60 2.28 2.33
N TRP A 269 17.01 3.46 2.25
CA TRP A 269 17.73 4.70 2.45
C TRP A 269 17.67 5.12 3.92
N ALA A 270 18.75 5.72 4.40
CA ALA A 270 18.78 6.35 5.70
C ALA A 270 19.69 7.58 5.67
N PRO A 271 19.36 8.64 6.45
CA PRO A 271 20.26 9.75 6.64
C PRO A 271 21.59 9.28 7.20
N SER A 272 22.71 9.76 6.63
CA SER A 272 24.04 9.40 7.10
C SER A 272 24.29 9.98 8.50
N LYS A 273 24.78 9.12 9.40
CA LYS A 273 25.24 9.52 10.73
C LYS A 273 26.61 8.90 10.97
N PRO A 274 27.67 9.68 11.22
CA PRO A 274 29.00 9.15 11.47
C PRO A 274 29.00 8.14 12.62
N GLY A 275 29.57 6.94 12.39
CA GLY A 275 29.65 5.87 13.39
C GLY A 275 28.34 5.18 13.74
N HIS A 276 27.26 5.41 13.00
CA HIS A 276 25.95 4.82 13.25
C HIS A 276 25.29 4.36 11.96
N ILE A 277 24.65 3.22 11.98
CA ILE A 277 23.96 2.59 10.84
C ILE A 277 22.51 2.38 11.23
N LEU A 278 21.58 2.76 10.34
CA LEU A 278 20.21 2.30 10.44
C LEU A 278 20.13 0.93 9.75
N ALA A 279 20.08 -0.14 10.54
CA ALA A 279 19.99 -1.49 9.99
C ALA A 279 18.56 -2.01 10.10
N ARG A 280 18.05 -2.55 8.98
CA ARG A 280 16.72 -3.14 8.85
C ARG A 280 16.80 -4.60 8.51
N HIS A 281 15.81 -5.36 8.93
CA HIS A 281 15.56 -6.72 8.50
C HIS A 281 14.07 -6.90 8.27
N THR A 282 13.70 -7.70 7.28
CA THR A 282 12.31 -7.97 6.94
C THR A 282 12.06 -9.47 6.98
N PRO A 283 11.48 -10.01 8.07
CA PRO A 283 11.10 -11.41 8.15
C PRO A 283 10.10 -11.79 7.05
N LYS A 284 10.04 -13.07 6.66
CA LYS A 284 9.14 -13.56 5.60
C LYS A 284 7.69 -13.14 5.80
N SER A 285 7.18 -13.20 7.03
CA SER A 285 5.82 -12.79 7.39
C SER A 285 5.52 -11.31 7.08
N ARG A 286 6.55 -10.47 7.07
CA ARG A 286 6.41 -9.03 6.77
C ARG A 286 6.73 -8.69 5.31
N GLN A 287 7.28 -9.62 4.55
CA GLN A 287 7.57 -9.42 3.14
C GLN A 287 6.27 -9.39 2.32
N ARG A 288 6.21 -8.47 1.37
CA ARG A 288 5.12 -8.32 0.41
C ARG A 288 5.72 -8.24 -0.98
N ALA A 289 5.12 -8.95 -1.93
CA ALA A 289 5.57 -8.97 -3.31
C ALA A 289 4.43 -8.62 -4.27
N ILE A 290 4.69 -7.70 -5.18
CA ILE A 290 3.76 -7.35 -6.28
C ILE A 290 4.49 -7.56 -7.59
N MET A 291 3.92 -8.40 -8.47
CA MET A 291 4.57 -8.83 -9.71
C MET A 291 3.66 -8.65 -10.92
N PHE A 292 4.28 -8.42 -12.07
CA PHE A 292 3.60 -8.37 -13.36
C PHE A 292 3.28 -9.78 -13.88
N THR A 293 2.03 -10.22 -13.70
CA THR A 293 1.61 -11.60 -14.00
C THR A 293 1.58 -12.00 -15.47
N PRO A 294 1.29 -11.13 -16.46
CA PRO A 294 1.20 -11.56 -17.85
C PRO A 294 2.51 -12.15 -18.40
N LEU A 295 3.66 -11.69 -17.90
CA LEU A 295 4.95 -12.24 -18.28
C LEU A 295 5.06 -13.72 -17.90
N PHE A 296 4.68 -14.04 -16.69
CA PHE A 296 4.73 -15.40 -16.15
C PHE A 296 3.68 -16.32 -16.80
N THR A 297 2.55 -15.77 -17.20
CA THR A 297 1.50 -16.55 -17.90
C THR A 297 1.95 -17.00 -19.29
N ARG A 298 2.88 -16.29 -19.93
CA ARG A 298 3.46 -16.66 -21.23
C ARG A 298 4.54 -17.76 -21.13
N ALA A 299 5.06 -18.00 -19.94
CA ALA A 299 6.05 -19.04 -19.73
C ALA A 299 5.44 -20.45 -19.90
N LYS A 300 6.29 -21.41 -20.26
CA LYS A 300 5.86 -22.81 -20.33
C LYS A 300 5.43 -23.34 -18.97
N ALA A 301 4.48 -24.28 -18.98
CA ALA A 301 3.87 -24.86 -17.77
C ALA A 301 4.86 -25.44 -16.73
N GLN A 302 6.09 -25.70 -17.11
CA GLN A 302 7.14 -26.20 -16.19
C GLN A 302 7.67 -25.12 -15.23
N VAL A 303 7.61 -23.85 -15.63
CA VAL A 303 8.09 -22.73 -14.81
C VAL A 303 6.97 -22.17 -13.92
N LEU A 304 5.73 -22.22 -14.41
CA LEU A 304 4.54 -21.74 -13.71
C LEU A 304 4.33 -22.26 -12.29
N PRO A 305 4.45 -23.59 -11.99
CA PRO A 305 4.22 -24.10 -10.64
C PRO A 305 5.20 -23.55 -9.61
N GLY A 306 6.43 -23.22 -10.04
CA GLY A 306 7.43 -22.63 -9.15
C GLY A 306 7.16 -21.19 -8.78
N ILE A 307 6.55 -20.41 -9.69
CA ILE A 307 6.32 -18.97 -9.50
C ILE A 307 5.07 -18.70 -8.66
N PHE A 308 3.98 -19.42 -8.92
CA PHE A 308 2.69 -19.17 -8.28
C PHE A 308 2.43 -20.03 -7.03
N ASN A 309 3.37 -20.88 -6.66
CA ASN A 309 3.26 -21.58 -5.40
C ASN A 309 3.85 -20.72 -4.28
N PRO A 310 3.03 -20.18 -3.35
CA PRO A 310 3.52 -19.39 -2.22
C PRO A 310 4.57 -20.12 -1.39
N GLN A 311 4.52 -21.46 -1.37
CA GLN A 311 5.51 -22.30 -0.70
C GLN A 311 6.91 -22.23 -1.33
N TYR A 312 7.01 -21.98 -2.65
CA TYR A 312 8.30 -21.83 -3.33
C TYR A 312 8.89 -20.43 -3.17
N LEU A 313 8.06 -19.39 -3.26
CA LEU A 313 8.51 -18.01 -3.05
C LEU A 313 8.72 -17.70 -1.57
N ASN A 314 8.08 -18.46 -0.70
CA ASN A 314 8.15 -18.32 0.77
C ASN A 314 7.87 -16.89 1.25
N VAL A 315 7.01 -16.18 0.53
CA VAL A 315 6.50 -14.84 0.87
C VAL A 315 5.03 -14.99 1.24
N ASP A 316 4.65 -14.53 2.43
CA ASP A 316 3.30 -14.73 2.98
C ASP A 316 2.21 -14.06 2.15
N GLN A 317 2.53 -12.95 1.51
CA GLN A 317 1.58 -12.23 0.67
C GLN A 317 2.19 -11.86 -0.67
N PHE A 318 1.56 -12.37 -1.70
CA PHE A 318 1.89 -12.12 -3.10
C PHE A 318 0.66 -11.65 -3.85
N GLU A 319 0.81 -10.59 -4.64
CA GLU A 319 -0.24 -10.11 -5.52
C GLU A 319 0.26 -9.92 -6.95
N GLY A 320 -0.54 -10.36 -7.91
CA GLY A 320 -0.27 -10.20 -9.33
C GLY A 320 -1.06 -9.06 -9.95
N VAL A 321 -0.37 -8.19 -10.67
CA VAL A 321 -0.99 -7.13 -11.47
C VAL A 321 -0.84 -7.40 -12.95
N THR A 322 -1.82 -6.94 -13.74
CA THR A 322 -1.83 -7.10 -15.19
C THR A 322 -1.27 -5.89 -15.93
N TYR A 323 -1.13 -4.77 -15.27
CA TYR A 323 -0.52 -3.54 -15.77
C TYR A 323 -0.06 -2.67 -14.61
N TRP A 324 0.92 -1.80 -14.85
CA TRP A 324 1.40 -0.85 -13.85
C TRP A 324 0.67 0.48 -13.91
N GLN A 325 0.82 1.23 -14.98
CA GLN A 325 0.25 2.57 -15.13
C GLN A 325 -0.86 2.63 -16.18
N SER A 326 -0.69 1.94 -17.30
CA SER A 326 -1.61 1.94 -18.42
C SER A 326 -1.98 0.51 -18.82
N ASN A 327 -3.27 0.26 -19.03
CA ASN A 327 -3.78 -1.01 -19.54
C ASN A 327 -3.84 -1.05 -21.09
N LYS A 328 -3.12 -0.16 -21.77
CA LYS A 328 -3.02 -0.19 -23.22
C LYS A 328 -2.06 -1.30 -23.65
N PRO A 329 -2.41 -2.07 -24.73
CA PRO A 329 -1.51 -3.07 -25.28
C PRO A 329 -0.12 -2.51 -25.62
N GLY A 330 0.93 -3.11 -25.04
CA GLY A 330 2.31 -2.69 -25.21
C GLY A 330 2.83 -1.69 -24.18
N ASP A 331 1.97 -1.15 -23.32
CA ASP A 331 2.35 -0.21 -22.26
C ASP A 331 2.14 -0.79 -20.85
N GLU A 332 1.73 -2.05 -20.74
CA GLU A 332 1.36 -2.65 -19.45
C GLU A 332 2.52 -2.76 -18.48
N MET A 333 3.75 -2.94 -18.98
CA MET A 333 4.97 -3.04 -18.18
C MET A 333 5.65 -1.69 -17.91
N LYS A 334 5.16 -0.63 -18.56
CA LYS A 334 5.78 0.69 -18.50
C LYS A 334 5.34 1.49 -17.29
N ILE A 335 6.29 2.26 -16.77
CA ILE A 335 6.01 3.33 -15.81
C ILE A 335 6.69 4.62 -16.27
N LYS A 336 5.97 5.73 -16.13
CA LYS A 336 6.48 7.07 -16.37
C LYS A 336 5.98 7.97 -15.25
N VAL A 337 6.85 8.27 -14.31
CA VAL A 337 6.49 8.95 -13.06
C VAL A 337 7.57 9.94 -12.69
N LYS A 338 7.15 11.10 -12.20
CA LYS A 338 8.00 12.04 -11.50
C LYS A 338 7.78 11.88 -10.00
N PRO A 339 8.65 11.14 -9.31
CA PRO A 339 8.37 10.72 -7.95
C PRO A 339 8.59 11.85 -6.95
N ALA A 340 7.84 11.83 -5.85
CA ALA A 340 8.20 12.53 -4.64
C ALA A 340 9.14 11.64 -3.82
N ILE A 341 10.35 12.12 -3.57
CA ILE A 341 11.40 11.39 -2.86
C ILE A 341 11.86 12.15 -1.62
N VAL A 342 12.57 11.47 -0.74
CA VAL A 342 13.27 12.12 0.36
C VAL A 342 14.40 12.98 -0.20
N ASN A 343 14.52 14.20 0.29
CA ASN A 343 15.66 15.05 -0.05
C ASN A 343 16.92 14.53 0.66
N THR A 344 17.86 14.00 -0.11
CA THR A 344 19.11 13.43 0.43
C THR A 344 20.01 14.46 1.10
N SER A 345 19.88 15.73 0.72
CA SER A 345 20.63 16.84 1.33
C SER A 345 19.96 17.40 2.58
N ASP A 346 18.63 17.31 2.67
CA ASP A 346 17.84 17.74 3.82
C ASP A 346 16.79 16.68 4.15
N PRO A 347 17.12 15.69 4.98
CA PRO A 347 16.23 14.57 5.31
C PRO A 347 14.92 14.96 5.97
N SER A 348 14.78 16.21 6.40
CA SER A 348 13.53 16.73 6.98
C SER A 348 12.49 17.14 5.93
N SER A 349 12.85 17.17 4.65
CA SER A 349 12.03 17.62 3.55
C SER A 349 11.89 16.56 2.46
N GLN A 350 10.85 16.73 1.63
CA GLN A 350 10.68 15.99 0.38
C GLN A 350 11.08 16.86 -0.80
N THR A 351 11.55 16.23 -1.84
CA THR A 351 11.81 16.86 -3.12
C THR A 351 11.14 16.09 -4.24
N VAL A 352 10.97 16.76 -5.37
CA VAL A 352 10.52 16.09 -6.59
C VAL A 352 11.75 15.54 -7.29
N GLY A 353 11.77 14.22 -7.48
CA GLY A 353 12.85 13.51 -8.18
C GLY A 353 12.89 13.79 -9.68
N ALA A 354 13.80 13.12 -10.36
CA ALA A 354 13.89 13.17 -11.83
C ALA A 354 12.70 12.49 -12.50
N ASP A 355 12.44 12.77 -13.75
CA ASP A 355 11.48 12.01 -14.55
C ASP A 355 12.01 10.59 -14.76
N VAL A 356 11.32 9.60 -14.22
CA VAL A 356 11.66 8.19 -14.35
C VAL A 356 10.76 7.56 -15.40
N GLU A 357 11.38 6.98 -16.42
CA GLU A 357 10.70 6.20 -17.46
C GLU A 357 11.37 4.83 -17.56
N LEU A 358 10.59 3.77 -17.26
CA LEU A 358 11.02 2.38 -17.33
C LEU A 358 10.06 1.62 -18.22
N ASP A 359 10.57 0.95 -19.26
CA ASP A 359 9.75 0.20 -20.21
C ASP A 359 9.37 -1.19 -19.73
N TYR A 360 10.20 -1.80 -18.88
CA TYR A 360 10.01 -3.18 -18.45
C TYR A 360 10.18 -3.32 -16.95
N VAL A 361 9.10 -3.10 -16.21
CA VAL A 361 9.04 -3.32 -14.77
C VAL A 361 8.46 -4.71 -14.48
N LEU A 362 9.23 -5.54 -13.78
CA LEU A 362 8.85 -6.91 -13.43
C LEU A 362 8.05 -6.97 -12.14
N GLY A 363 8.42 -6.17 -11.14
CA GLY A 363 7.77 -6.16 -9.86
C GLY A 363 8.59 -5.54 -8.74
N CYS A 364 8.10 -5.71 -7.53
CA CYS A 364 8.79 -5.26 -6.31
C CYS A 364 8.62 -6.25 -5.17
N LEU A 365 9.58 -6.20 -4.25
CA LEU A 365 9.58 -6.91 -2.97
C LEU A 365 9.87 -5.89 -1.87
N TYR A 366 9.03 -5.83 -0.84
CA TYR A 366 9.12 -4.78 0.16
C TYR A 366 8.63 -5.22 1.55
N ASP A 367 9.00 -4.44 2.57
CA ASP A 367 8.44 -4.57 3.92
C ASP A 367 7.04 -3.96 3.97
N VAL A 368 6.14 -4.58 4.72
CA VAL A 368 4.74 -4.15 4.88
C VAL A 368 4.59 -2.68 5.29
N ASP A 369 5.57 -2.13 6.00
CA ASP A 369 5.57 -0.74 6.45
C ASP A 369 6.24 0.24 5.45
N ALA A 370 6.78 -0.27 4.32
CA ALA A 370 7.42 0.58 3.33
C ALA A 370 6.42 1.43 2.54
N ILE A 371 5.21 0.89 2.33
CA ILE A 371 4.12 1.57 1.64
C ILE A 371 2.82 1.34 2.41
N MET A 372 2.14 2.42 2.77
CA MET A 372 0.86 2.36 3.46
C MET A 372 -0.08 3.45 2.94
N THR A 373 -1.38 3.15 2.94
CA THR A 373 -2.42 4.15 2.71
C THR A 373 -3.24 4.28 3.98
N ASP A 374 -3.36 5.49 4.50
CA ASP A 374 -4.13 5.80 5.69
C ASP A 374 -5.46 6.44 5.30
N PHE A 375 -6.57 5.81 5.68
CA PHE A 375 -7.91 6.32 5.49
C PHE A 375 -8.40 6.92 6.81
N GLN A 376 -8.43 8.25 6.88
CA GLN A 376 -8.65 8.96 8.13
C GLN A 376 -10.12 9.29 8.40
N TYR A 377 -10.92 9.46 7.35
CA TYR A 377 -12.29 9.94 7.50
C TYR A 377 -13.16 9.51 6.32
N GLU A 378 -14.35 9.05 6.66
CA GLU A 378 -15.42 8.80 5.69
C GLU A 378 -16.73 9.38 6.26
N SER A 379 -17.40 10.27 5.53
CA SER A 379 -18.71 10.79 5.90
C SER A 379 -19.65 10.91 4.71
N ALA A 380 -20.92 10.79 4.97
CA ALA A 380 -21.96 11.02 4.00
C ALA A 380 -22.92 12.11 4.52
N MET A 381 -23.21 13.10 3.68
CA MET A 381 -24.13 14.20 3.98
C MET A 381 -25.11 14.39 2.83
N ALA A 382 -26.33 14.76 3.14
CA ALA A 382 -27.34 15.13 2.14
C ALA A 382 -27.59 16.63 2.13
N THR A 383 -27.84 17.20 0.95
CA THR A 383 -28.29 18.56 0.82
C THR A 383 -29.80 18.68 1.11
N PRO A 384 -30.32 19.85 1.49
CA PRO A 384 -31.75 20.13 1.44
C PRO A 384 -32.29 19.91 0.02
N ILE A 385 -33.59 19.64 -0.06
CA ILE A 385 -34.25 19.40 -1.36
C ILE A 385 -34.34 20.69 -2.16
N GLU A 386 -33.88 20.61 -3.40
CA GLU A 386 -34.13 21.66 -4.37
C GLU A 386 -35.60 21.63 -4.80
N ALA A 387 -36.36 22.69 -4.40
CA ALA A 387 -37.81 22.72 -4.51
C ALA A 387 -38.32 22.71 -5.96
N ARG A 388 -37.61 23.34 -6.90
CA ARG A 388 -38.02 23.49 -8.30
C ARG A 388 -37.90 22.15 -9.06
N LYS A 389 -36.79 21.44 -8.90
CA LYS A 389 -36.47 20.19 -9.64
C LYS A 389 -36.74 18.95 -8.81
N ARG A 390 -37.02 19.11 -7.51
CA ARG A 390 -37.35 18.02 -6.57
C ARG A 390 -36.28 16.94 -6.52
N TYR A 391 -35.03 17.34 -6.35
CA TYR A 391 -33.89 16.45 -6.12
C TYR A 391 -33.09 16.88 -4.90
N TYR A 392 -32.24 16.00 -4.40
CA TYR A 392 -31.22 16.29 -3.42
C TYR A 392 -29.92 15.59 -3.82
N ASN A 393 -28.78 16.07 -3.32
CA ASN A 393 -27.49 15.45 -3.53
C ASN A 393 -27.03 14.80 -2.23
N MET A 394 -26.53 13.58 -2.34
CA MET A 394 -25.77 12.91 -1.29
C MET A 394 -24.29 13.12 -1.61
N TRP A 395 -23.56 13.69 -0.65
CA TRP A 395 -22.14 13.92 -0.75
C TRP A 395 -21.41 12.95 0.13
N TYR A 396 -20.37 12.31 -0.42
CA TYR A 396 -19.49 11.38 0.25
C TYR A 396 -18.12 12.05 0.33
N HIS A 397 -17.57 12.17 1.53
CA HIS A 397 -16.27 12.78 1.78
C HIS A 397 -15.30 11.72 2.30
N TRP A 398 -14.12 11.70 1.73
CA TRP A 398 -13.03 10.82 2.17
C TRP A 398 -11.79 11.65 2.42
N SER A 399 -11.05 11.26 3.45
CA SER A 399 -9.73 11.79 3.70
C SER A 399 -8.72 10.65 3.67
N LYS A 400 -7.63 10.85 2.95
CA LYS A 400 -6.53 9.89 2.84
C LYS A 400 -5.20 10.55 3.06
N ASN A 401 -4.26 9.77 3.58
CA ASN A 401 -2.84 10.07 3.57
C ASN A 401 -2.09 8.90 2.94
N GLN A 402 -1.10 9.18 2.09
CA GLN A 402 -0.27 8.18 1.45
C GLN A 402 1.12 8.22 2.07
N ILE A 403 1.57 7.09 2.62
CA ILE A 403 2.82 6.97 3.34
C ILE A 403 3.78 6.14 2.51
N SER A 404 4.91 6.73 2.14
CA SER A 404 6.03 6.06 1.49
C SER A 404 7.27 6.23 2.35
N ASP A 405 7.64 5.18 3.07
CA ASP A 405 8.76 5.21 4.00
C ASP A 405 10.03 4.64 3.35
N TYR A 406 10.93 5.53 2.95
CA TYR A 406 12.21 5.16 2.35
C TYR A 406 13.20 4.54 3.32
N THR A 407 12.93 4.57 4.63
CA THR A 407 13.76 3.92 5.66
C THR A 407 13.43 2.44 5.87
N GLU A 408 12.42 1.91 5.17
CA GLU A 408 12.10 0.49 5.14
C GLU A 408 12.54 -0.17 3.84
N ASN A 409 12.84 -1.47 3.93
CA ASN A 409 13.34 -2.23 2.78
C ASN A 409 12.35 -2.24 1.63
N PHE A 410 12.83 -1.87 0.45
CA PHE A 410 12.07 -1.92 -0.80
C PHE A 410 13.00 -2.21 -1.97
N ILE A 411 12.68 -3.20 -2.77
CA ILE A 411 13.45 -3.63 -3.92
C ILE A 411 12.60 -3.57 -5.18
N LEU A 412 13.09 -2.88 -6.18
CA LEU A 412 12.51 -2.79 -7.52
C LEU A 412 13.23 -3.76 -8.45
N PHE A 413 12.47 -4.57 -9.18
CA PHE A 413 12.98 -5.41 -10.27
C PHE A 413 12.54 -4.85 -11.61
N TYR A 414 13.49 -4.52 -12.47
CA TYR A 414 13.24 -3.99 -13.80
C TYR A 414 14.22 -4.58 -14.81
N MET A 415 13.97 -4.37 -16.09
CA MET A 415 14.87 -4.73 -17.17
C MET A 415 15.19 -3.51 -17.99
N ALA A 416 16.46 -3.36 -18.35
CA ALA A 416 16.97 -2.34 -19.27
C ALA A 416 18.28 -2.85 -19.88
N ASP A 417 18.55 -2.43 -21.12
CA ASP A 417 19.80 -2.74 -21.84
C ASP A 417 20.97 -1.86 -21.37
#